data_61c1c13e4b69bdf74953dd748526550b
#
_entry.id   61c1c13e4b69bdf74953dd748526550b
#
_cell.length_a   1.000
_cell.length_b   1.000
_cell.length_c   1.000
_cell.angle_alpha   90.00
_cell.angle_beta   90.00
_cell.angle_gamma   90.00
#
_symmetry.space_group_name_H-M   'P 1'
#
loop_
_entity.id
_entity.type
_entity.pdbx_description
1 polymer ?
#
loop_
_entity_poly.entity_id
_entity_poly.type
_entity_poly.pdbx_seq_one_letter_code
_entity_poly.pdbx_strand_id
1 'polypeptide(L)'
;ETSVIFNNRLKLDGNVNLMRQVSKNKPTVGGFYMNPLVGLYRFPRGEDLSYYRDNFEVYDESRNLNIQNWHTAYEDFEQNPYWITNRIQTKEVRMHAIVSLSANLQVNDWLTVQARGNVDCIDDKVRQKFYASTAPALAGANGRYLEMDYQDLQFYGDLMLMMKKKWGDFSVNGAFGGSITDKTTNSTRYDSKTASLYYANVFTLANIIMNGSAALDQKIDSHRQLQSLFATAQVGYKESAYIDL
;
A
#
# COMPACT_ATOMS: atom_id res chain seq x y z
N GLU A 1 -2.51 -7.49 25.47
CA GLU A 1 -2.56 -7.74 26.92
C GLU A 1 -3.95 -7.36 27.46
N THR A 2 -4.49 -8.17 28.35
CA THR A 2 -5.78 -7.93 29.00
C THR A 2 -5.57 -7.72 30.48
N SER A 3 -6.11 -6.64 31.01
CA SER A 3 -6.10 -6.34 32.46
C SER A 3 -7.52 -6.18 32.99
N VAL A 4 -7.81 -6.74 34.15
CA VAL A 4 -9.13 -6.63 34.83
C VAL A 4 -8.94 -5.90 36.15
N ILE A 5 -9.70 -4.83 36.31
CA ILE A 5 -9.56 -3.90 37.43
C ILE A 5 -10.94 -3.61 38.06
N PHE A 6 -10.98 -2.98 39.24
CA PHE A 6 -12.23 -2.60 39.95
C PHE A 6 -13.19 -3.77 40.19
N ASN A 7 -12.76 -4.75 40.99
CA ASN A 7 -13.57 -5.92 41.33
C ASN A 7 -14.18 -6.63 40.10
N ASN A 8 -13.38 -6.82 39.08
CA ASN A 8 -13.76 -7.44 37.79
C ASN A 8 -14.81 -6.67 36.97
N ARG A 9 -15.05 -5.39 37.26
CA ARG A 9 -16.01 -4.57 36.50
C ARG A 9 -15.41 -3.84 35.31
N LEU A 10 -14.11 -3.57 35.34
CA LEU A 10 -13.41 -2.91 34.21
C LEU A 10 -12.44 -3.91 33.58
N LYS A 11 -12.64 -4.16 32.29
CA LYS A 11 -11.74 -4.94 31.46
C LYS A 11 -11.07 -4.02 30.45
N LEU A 12 -9.73 -4.03 30.43
CA LEU A 12 -8.91 -3.31 29.47
C LEU A 12 -8.21 -4.31 28.56
N ASP A 13 -8.29 -4.11 27.26
CA ASP A 13 -7.59 -4.90 26.25
C ASP A 13 -6.76 -3.96 25.38
N GLY A 14 -5.48 -4.26 25.23
CA GLY A 14 -4.56 -3.54 24.36
C GLY A 14 -3.88 -4.46 23.35
N ASN A 15 -3.74 -3.98 22.13
CA ASN A 15 -3.05 -4.70 21.06
C ASN A 15 -2.15 -3.75 20.27
N VAL A 16 -0.92 -4.21 19.98
CA VAL A 16 0.02 -3.51 19.12
C VAL A 16 0.47 -4.48 18.03
N ASN A 17 0.29 -4.09 16.77
CA ASN A 17 0.77 -4.83 15.63
C ASN A 17 1.71 -3.94 14.82
N LEU A 18 2.95 -4.41 14.61
CA LEU A 18 3.97 -3.73 13.84
C LEU A 18 4.42 -4.65 12.70
N MET A 19 4.32 -4.16 11.47
CA MET A 19 4.74 -4.88 10.28
C MET A 19 5.71 -4.04 9.47
N ARG A 20 6.78 -4.68 9.01
CA ARG A 20 7.68 -4.13 7.99
C ARG A 20 7.77 -5.10 6.83
N GLN A 21 7.38 -4.63 5.66
CA GLN A 21 7.46 -5.39 4.42
C GLN A 21 8.44 -4.71 3.46
N VAL A 22 9.30 -5.50 2.84
CA VAL A 22 10.19 -5.04 1.77
C VAL A 22 9.94 -5.90 0.54
N SER A 23 9.54 -5.27 -0.55
CA SER A 23 9.36 -5.93 -1.84
C SER A 23 10.38 -5.37 -2.83
N LYS A 24 11.04 -6.26 -3.56
CA LYS A 24 12.01 -5.90 -4.60
C LYS A 24 11.63 -6.57 -5.90
N ASN A 25 11.70 -5.80 -6.99
CA ASN A 25 11.48 -6.30 -8.35
C ASN A 25 10.21 -7.15 -8.48
N LYS A 26 9.11 -6.64 -7.92
CA LYS A 26 7.81 -7.31 -7.97
C LYS A 26 7.42 -7.59 -9.41
N PRO A 27 7.07 -8.84 -9.75
CA PRO A 27 6.69 -9.20 -11.11
C PRO A 27 5.50 -8.36 -11.59
N THR A 28 5.59 -7.86 -12.80
CA THR A 28 4.49 -7.17 -13.45
C THR A 28 3.75 -8.18 -14.33
N VAL A 29 2.45 -8.32 -14.12
CA VAL A 29 1.57 -9.15 -14.93
C VAL A 29 0.91 -8.33 -16.04
N GLY A 30 0.49 -8.99 -17.11
CA GLY A 30 -0.11 -8.32 -18.27
C GLY A 30 0.93 -7.56 -19.08
N GLY A 31 0.63 -6.41 -19.51
CA GLY A 31 1.35 -5.43 -20.32
C GLY A 31 2.74 -5.74 -20.83
N PHE A 32 3.07 -5.23 -21.92
CA PHE A 32 4.14 -5.68 -22.77
C PHE A 32 5.54 -5.44 -22.18
N TYR A 33 5.91 -4.24 -21.93
CA TYR A 33 7.31 -3.81 -21.73
C TYR A 33 8.00 -4.27 -20.43
N MET A 34 7.25 -4.53 -19.36
CA MET A 34 7.80 -4.90 -18.05
C MET A 34 7.62 -6.38 -17.71
N ASN A 35 6.92 -7.14 -18.55
CA ASN A 35 6.72 -8.56 -18.32
C ASN A 35 7.83 -9.36 -19.03
N PRO A 36 8.76 -9.99 -18.30
CA PRO A 36 9.87 -10.72 -18.91
C PRO A 36 9.40 -11.94 -19.71
N LEU A 37 8.21 -12.47 -19.45
CA LEU A 37 7.67 -13.62 -20.17
C LEU A 37 7.33 -13.30 -21.62
N VAL A 38 7.00 -12.06 -21.95
CA VAL A 38 6.67 -11.66 -23.33
C VAL A 38 7.85 -11.94 -24.25
N GLY A 39 9.04 -11.47 -23.93
CA GLY A 39 10.24 -11.73 -24.70
C GLY A 39 10.58 -13.21 -24.78
N LEU A 40 10.40 -13.97 -23.68
CA LEU A 40 10.67 -15.40 -23.67
C LEU A 40 9.72 -16.19 -24.60
N TYR A 41 8.41 -15.88 -24.58
CA TYR A 41 7.44 -16.57 -25.42
C TYR A 41 7.57 -16.23 -26.91
N ARG A 42 8.05 -15.04 -27.23
CA ARG A 42 8.24 -14.56 -28.59
C ARG A 42 9.64 -14.84 -29.15
N PHE A 43 10.54 -15.35 -28.33
CA PHE A 43 11.92 -15.61 -28.72
C PHE A 43 12.03 -16.59 -29.90
N PRO A 44 12.78 -16.27 -30.96
CA PRO A 44 12.91 -17.12 -32.16
C PRO A 44 13.56 -18.46 -31.83
N ARG A 45 13.01 -19.55 -32.36
CA ARG A 45 13.53 -20.92 -32.14
C ARG A 45 14.89 -21.17 -32.76
N GLY A 46 15.30 -20.36 -33.71
CA GLY A 46 16.57 -20.49 -34.43
C GLY A 46 17.73 -19.71 -33.78
N GLU A 47 17.47 -18.99 -32.70
CA GLU A 47 18.48 -18.19 -32.02
C GLU A 47 18.87 -18.77 -30.66
N ASP A 48 20.04 -18.41 -30.16
CA ASP A 48 20.55 -18.87 -28.87
C ASP A 48 20.19 -17.89 -27.73
N LEU A 49 19.21 -18.26 -26.93
CA LEU A 49 18.80 -17.48 -25.75
C LEU A 49 19.92 -17.31 -24.74
N SER A 50 20.86 -18.27 -24.65
CA SER A 50 21.96 -18.20 -23.68
C SER A 50 22.92 -17.06 -24.02
N TYR A 51 23.10 -16.74 -25.31
CA TYR A 51 23.86 -15.58 -25.73
C TYR A 51 23.26 -14.28 -25.18
N TYR A 52 21.94 -14.10 -25.29
CA TYR A 52 21.25 -12.90 -24.81
C TYR A 52 21.08 -12.87 -23.28
N ARG A 53 21.16 -14.01 -22.60
CA ARG A 53 21.26 -14.09 -21.15
C ARG A 53 22.61 -13.59 -20.65
N ASP A 54 23.68 -14.10 -21.24
CA ASP A 54 25.05 -13.85 -20.80
C ASP A 54 25.54 -12.47 -21.26
N ASN A 55 24.94 -11.95 -22.34
CA ASN A 55 25.21 -10.65 -22.94
C ASN A 55 23.91 -9.81 -23.01
N PHE A 56 23.15 -9.73 -21.93
CA PHE A 56 21.89 -8.97 -21.92
C PHE A 56 22.11 -7.46 -22.07
N GLU A 57 23.33 -7.02 -21.91
CA GLU A 57 23.79 -5.66 -22.18
C GLU A 57 25.12 -5.66 -22.92
N VAL A 58 25.32 -4.64 -23.76
CA VAL A 58 26.56 -4.41 -24.51
C VAL A 58 26.96 -2.96 -24.35
N TYR A 59 28.27 -2.70 -24.38
CA TYR A 59 28.80 -1.36 -24.25
C TYR A 59 28.64 -0.57 -25.56
N ASP A 60 28.06 0.63 -25.45
CA ASP A 60 27.93 1.59 -26.55
C ASP A 60 28.93 2.72 -26.34
N GLU A 61 29.97 2.74 -27.17
CA GLU A 61 31.04 3.74 -27.11
C GLU A 61 30.53 5.17 -27.35
N SER A 62 29.52 5.32 -28.20
CA SER A 62 28.97 6.63 -28.56
C SER A 62 28.27 7.31 -27.39
N ARG A 63 27.69 6.52 -26.52
CA ARG A 63 26.94 6.96 -25.33
C ARG A 63 27.73 6.78 -24.03
N ASN A 64 28.86 6.07 -24.08
CA ASN A 64 29.68 5.71 -22.92
C ASN A 64 28.87 5.02 -21.82
N LEU A 65 28.00 4.06 -22.19
CA LEU A 65 27.20 3.28 -21.26
C LEU A 65 26.79 1.93 -21.85
N ASN A 66 26.37 1.01 -20.99
CA ASN A 66 25.80 -0.27 -21.43
C ASN A 66 24.35 -0.06 -21.87
N ILE A 67 24.01 -0.61 -23.02
CA ILE A 67 22.69 -0.62 -23.62
C ILE A 67 22.13 -2.04 -23.68
N GLN A 68 20.82 -2.16 -23.76
CA GLN A 68 20.13 -3.44 -23.90
C GLN A 68 20.54 -4.16 -25.19
N ASN A 69 20.85 -5.45 -25.08
CA ASN A 69 21.08 -6.34 -26.20
C ASN A 69 19.92 -7.33 -26.33
N TRP A 70 19.22 -7.28 -27.47
CA TRP A 70 18.10 -8.18 -27.75
C TRP A 70 17.98 -8.41 -29.26
N HIS A 71 17.32 -9.49 -29.67
CA HIS A 71 17.15 -9.85 -31.07
C HIS A 71 16.20 -8.92 -31.85
N THR A 72 15.35 -8.18 -31.15
CA THR A 72 14.44 -7.21 -31.77
C THR A 72 14.96 -5.79 -31.67
N ALA A 73 14.38 -4.89 -32.48
CA ALA A 73 14.67 -3.49 -32.39
C ALA A 73 14.29 -2.91 -31.03
N TYR A 74 15.05 -1.93 -30.57
CA TYR A 74 14.86 -1.20 -29.32
C TYR A 74 13.44 -0.64 -29.11
N GLU A 75 12.70 -0.37 -30.17
CA GLU A 75 11.37 0.24 -30.14
C GLU A 75 10.22 -0.76 -30.06
N ASP A 76 10.52 -2.06 -30.08
CA ASP A 76 9.51 -3.09 -30.07
C ASP A 76 8.84 -3.28 -28.72
N PHE A 77 7.70 -3.98 -28.69
CA PHE A 77 6.92 -4.25 -27.48
C PHE A 77 7.61 -5.18 -26.49
N GLU A 78 8.68 -5.80 -26.88
CA GLU A 78 9.42 -6.73 -26.05
C GLU A 78 10.81 -6.18 -25.71
N GLN A 79 11.29 -6.60 -24.58
CA GLN A 79 12.63 -6.32 -24.10
C GLN A 79 13.31 -7.63 -23.71
N ASN A 80 14.64 -7.61 -23.67
CA ASN A 80 15.38 -8.73 -23.12
C ASN A 80 14.90 -9.04 -21.68
N PRO A 81 14.42 -10.26 -21.39
CA PRO A 81 13.96 -10.64 -20.05
C PRO A 81 14.99 -10.39 -18.95
N TYR A 82 16.27 -10.58 -19.27
CA TYR A 82 17.36 -10.34 -18.34
C TYR A 82 17.67 -8.85 -18.14
N TRP A 83 17.39 -8.00 -19.15
CA TRP A 83 17.40 -6.56 -18.97
C TRP A 83 16.31 -6.14 -18.00
N ILE A 84 15.08 -6.61 -18.20
CA ILE A 84 13.94 -6.28 -17.32
C ILE A 84 14.26 -6.63 -15.88
N THR A 85 14.79 -7.83 -15.62
CA THR A 85 15.05 -8.30 -14.25
C THR A 85 16.25 -7.64 -13.59
N ASN A 86 17.23 -7.15 -14.35
CA ASN A 86 18.46 -6.56 -13.82
C ASN A 86 18.48 -5.02 -13.88
N ARG A 87 17.84 -4.42 -14.90
CA ARG A 87 17.93 -2.98 -15.19
C ARG A 87 16.63 -2.21 -15.00
N ILE A 88 15.51 -2.90 -14.72
CA ILE A 88 14.29 -2.27 -14.24
C ILE A 88 14.14 -2.69 -12.78
N GLN A 89 14.54 -1.81 -11.87
CA GLN A 89 14.60 -2.10 -10.45
C GLN A 89 13.50 -1.38 -9.69
N THR A 90 12.73 -2.12 -8.91
CA THR A 90 11.72 -1.57 -8.02
C THR A 90 12.01 -1.99 -6.59
N LYS A 91 11.95 -1.05 -5.67
CA LYS A 91 12.01 -1.31 -4.22
C LYS A 91 10.84 -0.60 -3.55
N GLU A 92 10.04 -1.40 -2.86
CA GLU A 92 8.91 -0.92 -2.04
C GLU A 92 9.21 -1.28 -0.58
N VAL A 93 9.06 -0.32 0.31
CA VAL A 93 9.18 -0.53 1.76
C VAL A 93 7.90 -0.03 2.39
N ARG A 94 7.16 -0.91 3.04
CA ARG A 94 5.98 -0.59 3.84
C ARG A 94 6.28 -0.76 5.31
N MET A 95 5.97 0.25 6.09
CA MET A 95 5.86 0.19 7.53
C MET A 95 4.39 0.36 7.90
N HIS A 96 3.86 -0.57 8.68
CA HIS A 96 2.47 -0.53 9.13
C HIS A 96 2.40 -0.77 10.62
N ALA A 97 1.81 0.16 11.35
CA ALA A 97 1.62 0.10 12.78
C ALA A 97 0.14 0.24 13.12
N ILE A 98 -0.41 -0.73 13.86
CA ILE A 98 -1.76 -0.67 14.38
C ILE A 98 -1.67 -0.76 15.90
N VAL A 99 -2.24 0.24 16.58
CA VAL A 99 -2.39 0.26 18.02
C VAL A 99 -3.87 0.33 18.36
N SER A 100 -4.36 -0.63 19.12
CA SER A 100 -5.77 -0.71 19.53
C SER A 100 -5.87 -0.77 21.04
N LEU A 101 -6.84 -0.03 21.59
CA LEU A 101 -7.20 -0.07 22.99
C LEU A 101 -8.71 -0.20 23.13
N SER A 102 -9.16 -1.06 24.03
CA SER A 102 -10.56 -1.15 24.39
C SER A 102 -10.74 -1.21 25.90
N ALA A 103 -11.80 -0.58 26.38
CA ALA A 103 -12.23 -0.58 27.76
C ALA A 103 -13.70 -1.00 27.84
N ASN A 104 -13.99 -2.00 28.64
CA ASN A 104 -15.34 -2.47 28.91
C ASN A 104 -15.61 -2.31 30.41
N LEU A 105 -16.53 -1.42 30.78
CA LEU A 105 -16.95 -1.13 32.14
C LEU A 105 -18.37 -1.68 32.38
N GLN A 106 -18.48 -2.69 33.22
CA GLN A 106 -19.78 -3.16 33.72
C GLN A 106 -20.24 -2.19 34.83
N VAL A 107 -21.14 -1.27 34.47
CA VAL A 107 -21.69 -0.27 35.40
C VAL A 107 -22.57 -0.96 36.45
N ASN A 108 -23.43 -1.87 35.99
CA ASN A 108 -24.30 -2.71 36.81
C ASN A 108 -24.66 -4.00 36.06
N ASP A 109 -25.57 -4.82 36.58
CA ASP A 109 -25.90 -6.14 36.04
C ASP A 109 -26.57 -6.09 34.64
N TRP A 110 -27.07 -4.93 34.23
CA TRP A 110 -27.78 -4.78 32.96
C TRP A 110 -27.16 -3.75 32.03
N LEU A 111 -26.15 -2.96 32.44
CA LEU A 111 -25.53 -1.90 31.64
C LEU A 111 -24.01 -2.08 31.60
N THR A 112 -23.48 -2.13 30.41
CA THR A 112 -22.06 -2.10 30.11
C THR A 112 -21.73 -0.91 29.22
N VAL A 113 -20.68 -0.19 29.52
CA VAL A 113 -20.10 0.87 28.67
C VAL A 113 -18.84 0.33 28.04
N GLN A 114 -18.74 0.42 26.74
CA GLN A 114 -17.54 0.09 25.97
C GLN A 114 -16.98 1.34 25.30
N ALA A 115 -15.69 1.56 25.43
CA ALA A 115 -14.93 2.54 24.65
C ALA A 115 -13.82 1.82 23.89
N ARG A 116 -13.66 2.14 22.60
CA ARG A 116 -12.58 1.60 21.76
C ARG A 116 -11.86 2.72 21.04
N GLY A 117 -10.57 2.57 20.91
CA GLY A 117 -9.72 3.45 20.11
C GLY A 117 -8.74 2.64 19.29
N ASN A 118 -8.47 3.09 18.07
CA ASN A 118 -7.52 2.48 17.17
C ASN A 118 -6.76 3.58 16.43
N VAL A 119 -5.44 3.39 16.31
CA VAL A 119 -4.58 4.20 15.45
C VAL A 119 -3.93 3.27 14.45
N ASP A 120 -4.13 3.56 13.17
CA ASP A 120 -3.56 2.83 12.03
C ASP A 120 -2.64 3.79 11.27
N CYS A 121 -1.36 3.44 11.15
CA CYS A 121 -0.34 4.25 10.51
C CYS A 121 0.38 3.43 9.44
N ILE A 122 0.33 3.89 8.19
CA ILE A 122 1.03 3.31 7.05
C ILE A 122 2.04 4.32 6.52
N ASP A 123 3.28 3.89 6.32
CA ASP A 123 4.34 4.63 5.62
C ASP A 123 4.88 3.75 4.49
N ASP A 124 4.62 4.14 3.24
CA ASP A 124 5.06 3.44 2.04
C ASP A 124 6.09 4.27 1.28
N LYS A 125 7.23 3.67 0.98
CA LYS A 125 8.29 4.26 0.16
C LYS A 125 8.54 3.41 -1.06
N VAL A 126 8.32 3.99 -2.24
CA VAL A 126 8.52 3.33 -3.53
C VAL A 126 9.63 4.03 -4.30
N ARG A 127 10.59 3.27 -4.78
CA ARG A 127 11.66 3.73 -5.66
C ARG A 127 11.76 2.82 -6.86
N GLN A 128 11.70 3.41 -8.06
CA GLN A 128 11.86 2.69 -9.32
C GLN A 128 12.99 3.31 -10.13
N LYS A 129 13.83 2.46 -10.69
CA LYS A 129 14.95 2.81 -11.53
C LYS A 129 14.84 2.08 -12.84
N PHE A 130 14.76 2.81 -13.92
CA PHE A 130 14.78 2.27 -15.27
C PHE A 130 16.07 2.77 -15.92
N TYR A 131 16.95 1.85 -16.24
CA TYR A 131 18.24 2.21 -16.84
C TYR A 131 18.06 2.73 -18.27
N ALA A 132 19.00 3.53 -18.72
CA ALA A 132 19.09 4.01 -20.10
C ALA A 132 19.09 2.82 -21.05
N SER A 133 18.42 2.92 -22.20
CA SER A 133 18.12 1.83 -23.14
C SER A 133 16.93 0.92 -22.75
N THR A 134 16.23 1.20 -21.64
CA THR A 134 14.91 0.62 -21.44
C THR A 134 13.93 1.17 -22.48
N ALA A 135 12.97 0.36 -22.91
CA ALA A 135 11.99 0.71 -23.96
C ALA A 135 11.46 2.15 -23.81
N PRO A 136 11.36 2.91 -24.92
CA PRO A 136 11.00 4.34 -24.88
C PRO A 136 9.62 4.62 -24.27
N ALA A 137 8.72 3.67 -24.35
CA ALA A 137 7.41 3.76 -23.70
C ALA A 137 7.46 3.79 -22.16
N LEU A 138 8.58 3.32 -21.57
CA LEU A 138 8.77 3.26 -20.11
C LEU A 138 9.72 4.31 -19.59
N ALA A 139 10.76 4.67 -20.34
CA ALA A 139 11.82 5.55 -19.88
C ALA A 139 12.35 6.43 -21.00
N GLY A 140 12.90 7.58 -20.65
CA GLY A 140 13.64 8.43 -21.59
C GLY A 140 15.04 7.87 -21.91
N ALA A 141 15.74 8.51 -22.86
CA ALA A 141 17.04 8.05 -23.36
C ALA A 141 18.10 7.83 -22.27
N ASN A 142 18.13 8.65 -21.22
CA ASN A 142 19.06 8.54 -20.09
C ASN A 142 18.48 7.73 -18.91
N GLY A 143 17.34 7.06 -19.10
CA GLY A 143 16.65 6.33 -18.06
C GLY A 143 15.49 7.12 -17.42
N ARG A 144 14.89 6.51 -16.39
CA ARG A 144 13.79 7.09 -15.61
C ARG A 144 14.02 6.81 -14.13
N TYR A 145 13.71 7.78 -13.31
CA TYR A 145 13.66 7.62 -11.86
C TYR A 145 12.30 8.05 -11.33
N LEU A 146 11.74 7.20 -10.47
CA LEU A 146 10.53 7.47 -9.71
C LEU A 146 10.80 7.29 -8.23
N GLU A 147 10.39 8.27 -7.44
CA GLU A 147 10.35 8.21 -5.99
C GLU A 147 8.96 8.63 -5.52
N MET A 148 8.34 7.83 -4.67
CA MET A 148 7.05 8.12 -4.08
C MET A 148 7.10 7.78 -2.59
N ASP A 149 6.69 8.75 -1.78
CA ASP A 149 6.41 8.60 -0.35
C ASP A 149 4.91 8.76 -0.14
N TYR A 150 4.32 7.81 0.56
CA TYR A 150 2.90 7.78 0.88
C TYR A 150 2.74 7.52 2.37
N GLN A 151 1.99 8.39 3.04
CA GLN A 151 1.68 8.27 4.46
C GLN A 151 0.18 8.31 4.66
N ASP A 152 -0.32 7.36 5.43
CA ASP A 152 -1.73 7.24 5.78
C ASP A 152 -1.84 7.09 7.29
N LEU A 153 -2.56 8.02 7.93
CA LEU A 153 -2.82 8.00 9.36
C LEU A 153 -4.32 8.00 9.57
N GLN A 154 -4.81 6.94 10.20
CA GLN A 154 -6.22 6.82 10.56
C GLN A 154 -6.37 6.68 12.06
N PHE A 155 -7.19 7.52 12.63
CA PHE A 155 -7.71 7.40 13.98
C PHE A 155 -9.16 6.91 13.94
N TYR A 156 -9.48 5.94 14.77
CA TYR A 156 -10.85 5.49 15.00
C TYR A 156 -11.14 5.50 16.49
N GLY A 157 -12.31 5.97 16.88
CA GLY A 157 -12.81 5.88 18.24
C GLY A 157 -14.32 5.63 18.27
N ASP A 158 -14.78 4.85 19.22
CA ASP A 158 -16.20 4.67 19.50
C ASP A 158 -16.50 4.57 20.98
N LEU A 159 -17.71 4.96 21.33
CA LEU A 159 -18.32 4.78 22.63
C LEU A 159 -19.67 4.08 22.44
N MET A 160 -19.90 3.02 23.19
CA MET A 160 -21.10 2.20 23.09
C MET A 160 -21.68 1.89 24.47
N LEU A 161 -22.96 2.12 24.62
CA LEU A 161 -23.77 1.69 25.76
C LEU A 161 -24.49 0.38 25.38
N MET A 162 -24.23 -0.68 26.12
CA MET A 162 -24.87 -1.98 25.89
C MET A 162 -25.78 -2.29 27.08
N MET A 163 -27.02 -2.58 26.77
CA MET A 163 -28.06 -2.90 27.75
C MET A 163 -28.57 -4.32 27.56
N LYS A 164 -28.66 -5.06 28.64
CA LYS A 164 -29.24 -6.41 28.66
C LYS A 164 -30.07 -6.57 29.92
N LYS A 165 -31.40 -6.70 29.76
CA LYS A 165 -32.30 -6.87 30.91
C LYS A 165 -33.44 -7.84 30.61
N LYS A 166 -33.81 -8.58 31.63
CA LYS A 166 -34.95 -9.49 31.57
C LYS A 166 -36.00 -9.07 32.60
N TRP A 167 -37.29 -9.03 32.18
CA TRP A 167 -38.45 -8.74 33.02
C TRP A 167 -39.51 -9.82 32.79
N GLY A 168 -39.60 -10.76 33.71
CA GLY A 168 -40.52 -11.87 33.57
C GLY A 168 -40.23 -12.65 32.27
N ASP A 169 -41.23 -12.74 31.39
CA ASP A 169 -41.15 -13.45 30.11
C ASP A 169 -40.47 -12.60 28.99
N PHE A 170 -40.17 -11.34 29.23
CA PHE A 170 -39.57 -10.46 28.25
C PHE A 170 -38.07 -10.28 28.49
N SER A 171 -37.30 -10.28 27.42
CA SER A 171 -35.90 -9.90 27.44
C SER A 171 -35.64 -8.73 26.45
N VAL A 172 -34.82 -7.79 26.86
CA VAL A 172 -34.40 -6.67 26.01
C VAL A 172 -32.88 -6.64 25.99
N ASN A 173 -32.32 -6.69 24.77
CA ASN A 173 -30.92 -6.43 24.51
C ASN A 173 -30.87 -5.20 23.60
N GLY A 174 -29.99 -4.27 23.91
CA GLY A 174 -29.85 -3.06 23.08
C GLY A 174 -28.45 -2.53 23.11
N ALA A 175 -28.05 -1.84 22.07
CA ALA A 175 -26.85 -1.05 22.03
C ALA A 175 -27.12 0.31 21.41
N PHE A 176 -26.53 1.35 21.98
CA PHE A 176 -26.52 2.70 21.43
C PHE A 176 -25.11 3.24 21.49
N GLY A 177 -24.67 3.85 20.41
CA GLY A 177 -23.31 4.36 20.38
C GLY A 177 -23.07 5.37 19.26
N GLY A 178 -21.87 5.90 19.31
CA GLY A 178 -21.33 6.76 18.26
C GLY A 178 -19.88 6.46 17.99
N SER A 179 -19.45 6.71 16.77
CA SER A 179 -18.07 6.56 16.35
C SER A 179 -17.57 7.75 15.57
N ILE A 180 -16.26 7.93 15.63
CA ILE A 180 -15.53 8.89 14.81
C ILE A 180 -14.37 8.18 14.11
N THR A 181 -14.22 8.44 12.82
CA THR A 181 -13.04 8.05 12.04
C THR A 181 -12.45 9.31 11.47
N ASP A 182 -11.16 9.54 11.71
CA ASP A 182 -10.39 10.64 11.15
C ASP A 182 -9.21 10.08 10.38
N LYS A 183 -9.13 10.40 9.10
CA LYS A 183 -8.12 9.88 8.19
C LYS A 183 -7.40 11.00 7.47
N THR A 184 -6.08 11.01 7.58
CA THR A 184 -5.19 11.92 6.86
C THR A 184 -4.28 11.12 5.94
N THR A 185 -4.24 11.51 4.67
CA THR A 185 -3.38 10.90 3.65
C THR A 185 -2.48 11.97 3.08
N ASN A 186 -1.16 11.72 3.09
CA ASN A 186 -0.16 12.56 2.46
C ASN A 186 0.64 11.73 1.46
N SER A 187 0.77 12.20 0.23
CA SER A 187 1.56 11.53 -0.79
C SER A 187 2.32 12.52 -1.63
N THR A 188 3.59 12.22 -1.84
CA THR A 188 4.45 12.98 -2.75
C THR A 188 5.08 12.02 -3.75
N ARG A 189 5.03 12.36 -5.03
CA ARG A 189 5.57 11.57 -6.12
C ARG A 189 6.40 12.43 -7.05
N TYR A 190 7.64 12.04 -7.28
CA TYR A 190 8.54 12.56 -8.29
C TYR A 190 8.78 11.50 -9.35
N ASP A 191 8.61 11.82 -10.62
CA ASP A 191 8.69 10.86 -11.70
C ASP A 191 9.15 11.56 -12.98
N SER A 192 10.31 11.20 -13.49
CA SER A 192 10.78 11.73 -14.76
C SER A 192 10.00 11.21 -15.96
N LYS A 193 9.19 10.16 -15.80
CA LYS A 193 8.45 9.49 -16.89
C LYS A 193 9.34 9.18 -18.11
N THR A 194 8.86 9.48 -19.30
CA THR A 194 9.59 9.32 -20.57
C THR A 194 10.48 10.52 -20.90
N ALA A 195 10.38 11.63 -20.15
CA ALA A 195 11.35 12.68 -20.23
C ALA A 195 12.67 12.22 -19.59
N SER A 196 13.76 12.40 -20.32
CA SER A 196 15.04 11.81 -19.93
C SER A 196 15.60 12.42 -18.64
N LEU A 197 16.34 11.64 -17.89
CA LEU A 197 17.23 12.16 -16.85
C LEU A 197 18.32 13.04 -17.49
N TYR A 198 18.86 14.00 -16.75
CA TYR A 198 19.94 14.85 -17.26
C TYR A 198 21.22 14.03 -17.50
N TYR A 199 21.67 13.29 -16.49
CA TYR A 199 22.75 12.31 -16.62
C TYR A 199 22.22 10.90 -16.66
N ALA A 200 22.72 10.07 -17.58
CA ALA A 200 22.29 8.71 -17.75
C ALA A 200 22.55 7.86 -16.49
N ASN A 201 21.55 7.08 -16.08
CA ASN A 201 21.63 6.13 -14.96
C ASN A 201 21.98 6.74 -13.60
N VAL A 202 21.85 8.07 -13.43
CA VAL A 202 22.01 8.74 -12.14
C VAL A 202 20.63 8.95 -11.52
N PHE A 203 20.28 8.08 -10.58
CA PHE A 203 18.94 8.00 -10.00
C PHE A 203 18.81 8.84 -8.73
N THR A 204 18.70 10.15 -8.92
CA THR A 204 18.50 11.15 -7.87
C THR A 204 17.44 12.18 -8.26
N LEU A 205 16.77 12.77 -7.28
CA LEU A 205 15.80 13.86 -7.53
C LEU A 205 16.44 15.05 -8.22
N ALA A 206 17.67 15.41 -7.83
CA ALA A 206 18.39 16.51 -8.46
C ALA A 206 18.57 16.28 -9.96
N ASN A 207 18.84 15.05 -10.38
CA ASN A 207 19.03 14.71 -11.80
C ASN A 207 17.73 14.80 -12.62
N ILE A 208 16.58 14.60 -12.00
CA ILE A 208 15.27 14.86 -12.63
C ILE A 208 15.08 16.37 -12.81
N ILE A 209 15.30 17.16 -11.77
CA ILE A 209 15.05 18.61 -11.74
C ILE A 209 15.95 19.34 -12.73
N MET A 210 17.19 18.92 -12.89
CA MET A 210 18.14 19.52 -13.83
C MET A 210 17.67 19.49 -15.29
N ASN A 211 16.80 18.57 -15.65
CA ASN A 211 16.24 18.50 -17.01
C ASN A 211 15.03 19.44 -17.25
N GLY A 212 14.67 20.25 -16.28
CA GLY A 212 13.84 21.45 -16.40
C GLY A 212 12.36 21.29 -16.69
N SER A 213 11.93 20.31 -17.46
CA SER A 213 10.52 20.16 -17.86
C SER A 213 9.95 18.74 -17.59
N ALA A 214 10.76 17.89 -17.03
CA ALA A 214 10.51 16.45 -17.04
C ALA A 214 9.94 15.91 -15.75
N ALA A 215 10.14 16.58 -14.64
CA ALA A 215 9.65 16.11 -13.36
C ALA A 215 8.13 16.24 -13.24
N LEU A 216 7.46 15.15 -13.08
CA LEU A 216 6.10 15.16 -12.56
C LEU A 216 6.19 15.13 -11.04
N ASP A 217 5.89 16.26 -10.44
CA ASP A 217 5.59 16.36 -9.02
C ASP A 217 4.08 16.19 -8.83
N GLN A 218 3.70 15.27 -8.01
CA GLN A 218 2.31 15.08 -7.62
C GLN A 218 2.24 15.02 -6.11
N LYS A 219 1.58 16.00 -5.53
CA LYS A 219 1.28 16.05 -4.11
C LYS A 219 -0.21 15.83 -3.88
N ILE A 220 -0.53 14.92 -2.98
CA ILE A 220 -1.90 14.64 -2.55
C ILE A 220 -1.92 14.80 -1.04
N ASP A 221 -2.67 15.79 -0.58
CA ASP A 221 -3.00 15.97 0.82
C ASP A 221 -4.52 15.82 0.94
N SER A 222 -4.99 14.86 1.69
CA SER A 222 -6.41 14.69 1.94
C SER A 222 -6.70 14.43 3.41
N HIS A 223 -7.81 15.00 3.88
CA HIS A 223 -8.34 14.77 5.21
C HIS A 223 -9.79 14.40 5.10
N ARG A 224 -10.18 13.31 5.75
CA ARG A 224 -11.55 12.81 5.77
C ARG A 224 -11.95 12.45 7.18
N GLN A 225 -13.06 13.03 7.65
CA GLN A 225 -13.68 12.67 8.91
C GLN A 225 -15.06 12.08 8.67
N LEU A 226 -15.36 11.00 9.38
CA LEU A 226 -16.66 10.35 9.43
C LEU A 226 -17.14 10.30 10.88
N GLN A 227 -18.39 10.68 11.11
CA GLN A 227 -19.05 10.54 12.40
C GLN A 227 -20.32 9.74 12.20
N SER A 228 -20.59 8.79 13.09
CA SER A 228 -21.75 7.92 12.98
C SER A 228 -22.40 7.76 14.34
N LEU A 229 -23.73 7.71 14.33
CA LEU A 229 -24.55 7.26 15.45
C LEU A 229 -25.24 5.96 15.05
N PHE A 230 -25.32 5.02 15.95
CA PHE A 230 -25.96 3.73 15.71
C PHE A 230 -26.73 3.27 16.94
N ALA A 231 -27.82 2.55 16.68
CA ALA A 231 -28.61 1.91 17.71
C ALA A 231 -29.09 0.55 17.20
N THR A 232 -29.14 -0.42 18.10
CA THR A 232 -29.75 -1.72 17.85
C THR A 232 -30.61 -2.10 19.04
N ALA A 233 -31.72 -2.77 18.81
CA ALA A 233 -32.55 -3.31 19.87
C ALA A 233 -33.11 -4.69 19.47
N GLN A 234 -33.10 -5.62 20.41
CA GLN A 234 -33.73 -6.92 20.28
C GLN A 234 -34.69 -7.10 21.44
N VAL A 235 -35.90 -7.43 21.15
CA VAL A 235 -36.92 -7.78 22.16
C VAL A 235 -37.27 -9.26 22.00
N GLY A 236 -37.11 -10.03 23.07
CA GLY A 236 -37.44 -11.45 23.12
C GLY A 236 -38.63 -11.73 24.05
N TYR A 237 -39.47 -12.66 23.68
CA TYR A 237 -40.60 -13.17 24.50
C TYR A 237 -40.45 -14.68 24.74
N LYS A 238 -40.42 -15.07 26.00
CA LYS A 238 -40.29 -16.47 26.47
C LYS A 238 -39.16 -17.26 25.84
N GLU A 239 -38.08 -16.58 25.42
CA GLU A 239 -36.93 -17.17 24.71
C GLU A 239 -37.32 -17.93 23.42
N SER A 240 -38.52 -17.71 22.90
CA SER A 240 -39.09 -18.43 21.75
C SER A 240 -39.35 -17.50 20.54
N ALA A 241 -39.60 -16.21 20.78
CA ALA A 241 -39.83 -15.22 19.73
C ALA A 241 -38.93 -14.02 19.96
N TYR A 242 -38.34 -13.48 18.86
CA TYR A 242 -37.44 -12.31 18.88
C TYR A 242 -37.83 -11.35 17.79
N ILE A 243 -37.72 -10.05 18.06
CA ILE A 243 -37.83 -8.97 17.11
C ILE A 243 -36.55 -8.15 17.19
N ASP A 244 -35.88 -7.98 16.07
CA ASP A 244 -34.68 -7.16 15.92
C ASP A 244 -35.04 -5.84 15.23
N LEU A 245 -34.50 -4.72 15.73
CA LEU A 245 -34.70 -3.33 15.27
C LEU A 245 -33.37 -2.66 15.03
#